data_20a967a2e077bfe72beecaa6fb91aa13
#
_entry.id   20a967a2e077bfe72beecaa6fb91aa13
#
_cell.length_a   1.000
_cell.length_b   1.000
_cell.length_c   1.000
_cell.angle_alpha   90.00
_cell.angle_beta   90.00
_cell.angle_gamma   90.00
#
_symmetry.space_group_name_H-M   'P 1'
#
loop_
_entity.id
_entity.type
_entity.pdbx_description
1 polymer ?
#
loop_
_entity_poly.entity_id
_entity_poly.type
_entity_poly.pdbx_seq_one_letter_code
_entity_poly.pdbx_strand_id
1 'polypeptide(L)'
;MAKIKWDEDGKRKFHAGVSHGVVYPKADGEGYENGAGWNGLTGVTESPSGAEPTDLWADNMKYARLISGEDYSFTIEAYMYPEEFEPCDGLSTPVKGVRIGQQKRKAFGISWQTKVGTDEDPDKGY
;
A
#
# COMPACT_ATOMS: atom_id res chain seq x y z
N MET A 1 17.31 4.09 -37.15
CA MET A 1 16.30 3.80 -36.11
C MET A 1 16.83 2.68 -35.22
N ALA A 2 16.86 2.90 -33.91
CA ALA A 2 17.26 1.87 -32.98
C ALA A 2 16.24 0.73 -32.97
N LYS A 3 16.74 -0.51 -33.06
CA LYS A 3 15.86 -1.67 -32.92
C LYS A 3 15.51 -1.91 -31.46
N ILE A 4 14.25 -2.17 -31.17
CA ILE A 4 13.81 -2.62 -29.86
C ILE A 4 14.37 -4.02 -29.65
N LYS A 5 15.07 -4.20 -28.55
CA LYS A 5 15.59 -5.50 -28.15
C LYS A 5 14.78 -6.04 -27.00
N TRP A 6 14.48 -7.31 -27.08
CA TRP A 6 13.74 -8.05 -26.07
C TRP A 6 14.66 -9.09 -25.45
N ASP A 7 14.43 -9.38 -24.17
CA ASP A 7 15.03 -10.53 -23.50
C ASP A 7 16.57 -10.57 -23.51
N GLU A 8 17.18 -9.42 -23.24
CA GLU A 8 18.63 -9.34 -23.09
C GLU A 8 19.07 -9.88 -21.72
N ASP A 9 20.18 -10.61 -21.68
CA ASP A 9 20.79 -11.09 -20.45
C ASP A 9 21.21 -9.89 -19.55
N GLY A 10 20.98 -10.01 -18.26
CA GLY A 10 21.25 -8.95 -17.27
C GLY A 10 20.23 -7.80 -17.27
N LYS A 11 19.25 -7.84 -18.13
CA LYS A 11 18.20 -6.81 -18.24
C LYS A 11 16.83 -7.27 -17.74
N ARG A 12 16.68 -8.54 -17.45
CA ARG A 12 15.45 -9.09 -16.91
C ARG A 12 15.30 -8.68 -15.45
N LYS A 13 14.23 -7.96 -15.15
CA LYS A 13 13.94 -7.44 -13.81
C LYS A 13 12.78 -8.17 -13.20
N PHE A 14 12.86 -8.38 -11.90
CA PHE A 14 11.77 -8.97 -11.13
C PHE A 14 11.67 -8.30 -9.76
N HIS A 15 10.46 -8.30 -9.21
CA HIS A 15 10.23 -7.85 -7.85
C HIS A 15 10.28 -9.05 -6.90
N ALA A 16 11.01 -8.92 -5.81
CA ALA A 16 11.11 -9.97 -4.81
C ALA A 16 10.92 -9.40 -3.42
N GLY A 17 9.90 -9.88 -2.75
CA GLY A 17 9.68 -9.62 -1.33
C GLY A 17 9.30 -8.19 -0.97
N VAL A 18 9.03 -8.01 0.31
CA VAL A 18 8.71 -6.73 0.93
C VAL A 18 9.53 -6.62 2.20
N SER A 19 10.12 -5.48 2.45
CA SER A 19 10.93 -5.23 3.64
C SER A 19 10.87 -3.76 4.05
N HIS A 20 11.47 -3.44 5.20
CA HIS A 20 11.59 -2.06 5.70
C HIS A 20 10.24 -1.33 5.74
N GLY A 21 9.21 -2.01 6.22
CA GLY A 21 7.91 -1.39 6.43
C GLY A 21 7.96 -0.35 7.55
N VAL A 22 7.29 0.76 7.33
CA VAL A 22 7.13 1.83 8.34
C VAL A 22 5.68 2.24 8.35
N VAL A 23 5.07 2.28 9.53
CA VAL A 23 3.72 2.78 9.72
C VAL A 23 3.77 4.17 10.36
N TYR A 24 2.95 5.06 9.85
CA TYR A 24 2.83 6.44 10.33
C TYR A 24 1.41 6.67 10.84
N PRO A 25 1.13 6.50 12.14
CA PRO A 25 -0.19 6.78 12.68
C PRO A 25 -0.53 8.26 12.54
N LYS A 26 -1.80 8.57 12.31
CA LYS A 26 -2.25 9.95 12.26
C LYS A 26 -2.21 10.57 13.66
N ALA A 27 -1.57 11.73 13.77
CA ALA A 27 -1.51 12.47 15.03
C ALA A 27 -2.89 13.07 15.39
N ASP A 28 -3.08 13.35 16.67
CA ASP A 28 -4.22 14.13 17.13
C ASP A 28 -4.04 15.59 16.68
N GLY A 29 -4.73 15.98 15.60
CA GLY A 29 -4.55 17.27 14.95
C GLY A 29 -4.12 17.11 13.50
N GLU A 30 -3.32 18.04 12.98
CA GLU A 30 -2.80 17.95 11.62
C GLU A 30 -1.52 17.13 11.56
N GLY A 31 -1.41 16.30 10.52
CA GLY A 31 -0.20 15.54 10.22
C GLY A 31 -0.20 14.12 10.79
N TYR A 32 0.98 13.53 10.76
CA TYR A 32 1.20 12.16 11.19
C TYR A 32 2.29 12.12 12.27
N GLU A 33 2.20 11.12 13.14
CA GLU A 33 3.24 10.85 14.13
C GLU A 33 4.50 10.30 13.47
N ASN A 34 5.60 10.27 14.22
CA ASN A 34 6.82 9.65 13.75
C ASN A 34 6.59 8.19 13.35
N GLY A 35 7.24 7.76 12.28
CA GLY A 35 7.10 6.40 11.79
C GLY A 35 7.64 5.37 12.77
N ALA A 36 6.93 4.25 12.85
CA ALA A 36 7.38 3.07 13.60
C ALA A 36 7.74 1.96 12.62
N GLY A 37 8.87 1.30 12.83
CA GLY A 37 9.30 0.20 11.99
C GLY A 37 8.37 -1.00 12.09
N TRP A 38 8.01 -1.58 10.95
CA TRP A 38 7.19 -2.78 10.88
C TRP A 38 8.03 -3.93 10.35
N ASN A 39 8.43 -4.81 11.25
CA ASN A 39 9.19 -6.00 10.91
C ASN A 39 8.25 -7.18 10.62
N GLY A 40 8.72 -8.11 9.81
CA GLY A 40 8.00 -9.34 9.52
C GLY A 40 6.93 -9.21 8.45
N LEU A 41 7.01 -8.21 7.59
CA LEU A 41 6.12 -8.11 6.44
C LEU A 41 6.39 -9.25 5.47
N THR A 42 5.31 -9.91 5.03
CA THR A 42 5.37 -10.98 4.03
C THR A 42 4.87 -10.54 2.66
N GLY A 43 3.95 -9.59 2.62
CA GLY A 43 3.43 -9.09 1.37
C GLY A 43 2.52 -7.89 1.54
N VAL A 44 2.43 -7.09 0.49
CA VAL A 44 1.45 -6.01 0.38
C VAL A 44 0.76 -6.15 -0.96
N THR A 45 -0.55 -6.30 -0.93
CA THR A 45 -1.37 -6.44 -2.13
C THR A 45 -2.23 -5.20 -2.29
N GLU A 46 -2.12 -4.55 -3.42
CA GLU A 46 -2.93 -3.40 -3.78
C GLU A 46 -4.13 -3.83 -4.61
N SER A 47 -5.30 -3.32 -4.27
CA SER A 47 -6.55 -3.63 -4.95
C SER A 47 -7.30 -2.32 -5.25
N PRO A 48 -6.83 -1.52 -6.20
CA PRO A 48 -7.56 -0.33 -6.61
C PRO A 48 -8.85 -0.73 -7.33
N SER A 49 -9.96 -0.11 -6.97
CA SER A 49 -11.21 -0.24 -7.70
C SER A 49 -11.57 1.10 -8.31
N GLY A 50 -11.49 1.18 -9.63
CA GLY A 50 -11.93 2.35 -10.37
C GLY A 50 -13.44 2.37 -10.48
N ALA A 51 -14.04 3.55 -10.36
CA ALA A 51 -15.44 3.70 -10.67
C ALA A 51 -15.64 3.62 -12.19
N GLU A 52 -16.65 2.86 -12.61
CA GLU A 52 -16.99 2.78 -14.03
C GLU A 52 -17.49 4.15 -14.52
N PRO A 53 -16.98 4.62 -15.67
CA PRO A 53 -17.49 5.86 -16.24
C PRO A 53 -18.93 5.71 -16.69
N THR A 54 -19.74 6.72 -16.44
CA THR A 54 -21.12 6.79 -16.88
C THR A 54 -21.20 7.67 -18.11
N ASP A 55 -21.70 7.12 -19.22
CA ASP A 55 -21.91 7.86 -20.45
C ASP A 55 -23.31 8.47 -20.47
N LEU A 56 -23.39 9.76 -20.74
CA LEU A 56 -24.63 10.47 -20.93
C LEU A 56 -24.86 10.72 -22.42
N TRP A 57 -26.06 10.35 -22.88
CA TRP A 57 -26.42 10.47 -24.28
C TRP A 57 -27.50 11.54 -24.48
N ALA A 58 -27.28 12.41 -25.44
CA ALA A 58 -28.25 13.43 -25.85
C ALA A 58 -28.01 13.79 -27.31
N ASP A 59 -29.04 14.30 -27.99
CA ASP A 59 -28.95 14.72 -29.40
C ASP A 59 -28.39 13.65 -30.34
N ASN A 60 -28.75 12.38 -30.12
CA ASN A 60 -28.26 11.22 -30.87
C ASN A 60 -26.73 11.02 -30.84
N MET A 61 -26.06 11.59 -29.84
CA MET A 61 -24.61 11.47 -29.67
C MET A 61 -24.27 11.35 -28.21
N LYS A 62 -23.06 10.89 -27.94
CA LYS A 62 -22.50 10.86 -26.59
C LYS A 62 -22.27 12.29 -26.12
N TYR A 63 -23.11 12.77 -25.22
CA TYR A 63 -23.06 14.15 -24.74
C TYR A 63 -21.98 14.39 -23.69
N ALA A 64 -21.87 13.50 -22.71
CA ALA A 64 -20.89 13.62 -21.64
C ALA A 64 -20.51 12.26 -21.08
N ARG A 65 -19.34 12.18 -20.51
CA ARG A 65 -18.85 11.02 -19.77
C ARG A 65 -18.49 11.44 -18.36
N LEU A 66 -19.16 10.87 -17.38
CA LEU A 66 -18.88 11.12 -15.97
C LEU A 66 -17.94 10.05 -15.43
N ILE A 67 -16.84 10.49 -14.84
CA ILE A 67 -15.87 9.62 -14.20
C ILE A 67 -15.82 10.00 -12.73
N SER A 68 -16.12 9.06 -11.85
CA SER A 68 -15.99 9.27 -10.41
C SER A 68 -14.62 8.84 -9.92
N GLY A 69 -14.30 9.23 -8.67
CA GLY A 69 -13.02 8.92 -8.06
C GLY A 69 -12.77 7.42 -7.91
N GLU A 70 -11.53 7.04 -7.88
CA GLU A 70 -11.08 5.67 -7.68
C GLU A 70 -11.03 5.34 -6.18
N ASP A 71 -11.59 4.20 -5.79
CA ASP A 71 -11.44 3.65 -4.46
C ASP A 71 -10.15 2.81 -4.40
N TYR A 72 -9.31 3.11 -3.44
CA TYR A 72 -8.06 2.40 -3.25
C TYR A 72 -8.10 1.58 -1.97
N SER A 73 -7.84 0.30 -2.09
CA SER A 73 -7.69 -0.59 -0.97
C SER A 73 -6.41 -1.41 -1.08
N PHE A 74 -5.86 -1.81 0.04
CA PHE A 74 -4.68 -2.65 0.06
C PHE A 74 -4.72 -3.60 1.25
N THR A 75 -4.02 -4.71 1.12
CA THR A 75 -3.91 -5.74 2.15
C THR A 75 -2.46 -5.90 2.53
N ILE A 76 -2.18 -5.84 3.82
CA ILE A 76 -0.84 -6.04 4.38
C ILE A 76 -0.81 -7.42 5.04
N GLU A 77 0.16 -8.23 4.63
CA GLU A 77 0.41 -9.54 5.24
C GLU A 77 1.71 -9.48 6.03
N ALA A 78 1.65 -9.88 7.28
CA ALA A 78 2.80 -9.85 8.18
C ALA A 78 2.66 -10.91 9.26
N TYR A 79 3.78 -11.34 9.84
CA TYR A 79 3.75 -12.24 10.98
C TYR A 79 3.33 -11.54 12.27
N MET A 80 3.63 -10.26 12.41
CA MET A 80 3.31 -9.47 13.57
C MET A 80 3.20 -7.99 13.19
N TYR A 81 2.56 -7.20 14.04
CA TYR A 81 2.46 -5.74 13.88
C TYR A 81 3.13 -5.02 15.05
N PRO A 82 3.62 -3.77 14.85
CA PRO A 82 4.15 -2.98 15.95
C PRO A 82 3.04 -2.47 16.88
N GLU A 83 3.38 -2.21 18.12
CA GLU A 83 2.39 -1.70 19.12
C GLU A 83 1.76 -0.38 18.67
N GLU A 84 2.49 0.45 17.94
CA GLU A 84 2.01 1.72 17.42
C GLU A 84 0.86 1.55 16.41
N PHE A 85 0.69 0.36 15.84
CA PHE A 85 -0.42 0.06 14.94
C PHE A 85 -1.72 -0.27 15.68
N GLU A 86 -1.67 -0.67 16.94
CA GLU A 86 -2.85 -1.08 17.69
C GLU A 86 -3.99 -0.05 17.65
N PRO A 87 -3.75 1.27 17.85
CA PRO A 87 -4.82 2.26 17.73
C PRO A 87 -5.43 2.33 16.32
N CYS A 88 -4.66 1.99 15.29
CA CYS A 88 -5.14 1.97 13.90
C CYS A 88 -6.06 0.78 13.63
N ASP A 89 -5.89 -0.32 14.36
CA ASP A 89 -6.74 -1.52 14.28
C ASP A 89 -7.93 -1.49 15.25
N GLY A 90 -8.09 -0.40 15.98
CA GLY A 90 -9.18 -0.26 16.94
C GLY A 90 -8.94 -0.99 18.26
N LEU A 91 -7.69 -1.22 18.62
CA LEU A 91 -7.30 -1.82 19.89
C LEU A 91 -6.85 -0.76 20.88
N SER A 92 -7.19 -0.96 22.13
CA SER A 92 -6.73 -0.13 23.23
C SER A 92 -6.12 -1.02 24.32
N THR A 93 -5.00 -0.59 24.86
CA THR A 93 -4.31 -1.29 25.93
C THR A 93 -4.24 -0.40 27.15
N PRO A 94 -5.33 -0.33 27.96
CA PRO A 94 -5.35 0.55 29.14
C PRO A 94 -4.42 0.08 30.25
N VAL A 95 -4.15 -1.22 30.31
CA VAL A 95 -3.24 -1.83 31.27
C VAL A 95 -2.40 -2.87 30.54
N LYS A 96 -1.14 -3.02 30.92
CA LYS A 96 -0.25 -4.02 30.31
C LYS A 96 -0.87 -5.42 30.37
N GLY A 97 -0.95 -6.06 29.20
CA GLY A 97 -1.53 -7.38 29.04
C GLY A 97 -3.03 -7.42 28.80
N VAL A 98 -3.73 -6.29 28.86
CA VAL A 98 -5.17 -6.20 28.58
C VAL A 98 -5.39 -5.40 27.31
N ARG A 99 -6.08 -6.00 26.33
CA ARG A 99 -6.43 -5.35 25.07
C ARG A 99 -7.94 -5.31 24.91
N ILE A 100 -8.46 -4.14 24.55
CA ILE A 100 -9.88 -3.93 24.29
C ILE A 100 -10.05 -3.63 22.81
N GLY A 101 -10.82 -4.46 22.12
CA GLY A 101 -11.13 -4.27 20.69
C GLY A 101 -12.30 -3.33 20.44
N GLN A 102 -12.62 -3.14 19.18
CA GLN A 102 -13.76 -2.34 18.70
C GLN A 102 -13.73 -0.87 19.15
N GLN A 103 -12.54 -0.34 19.37
CA GLN A 103 -12.34 1.08 19.65
C GLN A 103 -12.30 1.90 18.35
N LYS A 104 -12.36 3.22 18.47
CA LYS A 104 -12.24 4.11 17.32
C LYS A 104 -10.89 3.91 16.64
N ARG A 105 -10.93 3.65 15.33
CA ARG A 105 -9.73 3.44 14.53
C ARG A 105 -9.09 4.77 14.13
N LYS A 106 -7.76 4.82 14.17
CA LYS A 106 -6.97 5.92 13.64
C LYS A 106 -6.60 5.63 12.19
N ALA A 107 -6.57 6.68 11.37
CA ALA A 107 -5.96 6.60 10.06
C ALA A 107 -4.44 6.45 10.18
N PHE A 108 -3.82 5.87 9.18
CA PHE A 108 -2.37 5.70 9.14
C PHE A 108 -1.86 5.73 7.71
N GLY A 109 -0.59 6.09 7.58
CA GLY A 109 0.15 5.92 6.34
C GLY A 109 1.11 4.75 6.48
N ILE A 110 1.49 4.16 5.38
CA ILE A 110 2.46 3.06 5.35
C ILE A 110 3.44 3.24 4.20
N SER A 111 4.69 2.90 4.45
CA SER A 111 5.69 2.77 3.41
C SER A 111 6.41 1.44 3.54
N TRP A 112 6.87 0.91 2.43
CA TRP A 112 7.62 -0.34 2.40
C TRP A 112 8.64 -0.30 1.27
N GLN A 113 9.59 -1.20 1.33
CA GLN A 113 10.60 -1.37 0.31
C GLN A 113 10.42 -2.72 -0.37
N THR A 114 10.42 -2.72 -1.69
CA THR A 114 10.51 -3.96 -2.47
C THR A 114 11.92 -4.11 -3.01
N LYS A 115 12.33 -5.34 -3.24
CA LYS A 115 13.58 -5.60 -3.94
C LYS A 115 13.31 -5.79 -5.42
N VAL A 116 14.09 -5.11 -6.23
CA VAL A 116 14.13 -5.35 -7.67
C VAL A 116 15.47 -5.95 -7.99
N GLY A 117 15.46 -7.17 -8.47
CA GLY A 117 16.66 -7.85 -8.92
C GLY A 117 16.69 -7.97 -10.44
N THR A 118 17.86 -8.29 -10.97
CA THR A 118 18.03 -8.76 -12.33
C THR A 118 18.52 -10.19 -12.29
N ASP A 119 18.53 -10.86 -13.44
CA ASP A 119 19.08 -12.21 -13.55
C ASP A 119 20.58 -12.29 -13.18
N GLU A 120 21.30 -11.17 -13.23
CA GLU A 120 22.72 -11.09 -12.83
C GLU A 120 22.92 -10.57 -11.41
N ASP A 121 22.01 -9.72 -10.89
CA ASP A 121 22.09 -9.14 -9.56
C ASP A 121 20.73 -9.22 -8.86
N PRO A 122 20.47 -10.32 -8.13
CA PRO A 122 19.16 -10.54 -7.51
C PRO A 122 18.91 -9.73 -6.23
N ASP A 123 19.92 -9.06 -5.69
CA ASP A 123 19.83 -8.38 -4.39
C ASP A 123 19.71 -6.86 -4.46
N LYS A 124 19.51 -6.32 -5.65
CA LYS A 124 19.38 -4.87 -5.81
C LYS A 124 18.07 -4.38 -5.19
N GLY A 125 18.17 -3.52 -4.16
CA GLY A 125 17.02 -2.95 -3.48
C GLY A 125 16.55 -1.63 -4.09
N TYR A 126 15.28 -1.34 -3.88
CA TYR A 126 14.66 -0.05 -4.15
C TYR A 126 14.31 0.62 -2.85
#